data_9d7767d187a181f868a30f0f98d45048
#
_entry.id   9d7767d187a181f868a30f0f98d45048
#
_cell.length_a   1.000
_cell.length_b   1.000
_cell.length_c   1.000
_cell.angle_alpha   90.00
_cell.angle_beta   90.00
_cell.angle_gamma   90.00
#
_symmetry.space_group_name_H-M   'P 1'
#
loop_
_entity.id
_entity.type
_entity.pdbx_description
1 polymer ?
#
loop_
_entity_poly.entity_id
_entity_poly.type
_entity_poly.pdbx_seq_one_letter_code
_entity_poly.pdbx_strand_id
1 'polypeptide(L)'
;MNTVWQEQLDKGAAINPRAYYLISPEDLASRLEADGLKVLDATTHLRPTEDGGFASEPGFEDFLSEHIPGAQFADLQGALSDAESSFRFTVPSAGQFARSVGALGITAGDEVVIYSSTHPMWATRMWWLFRLFGHQTVKLLDGGLSAWKAAGLAIEAGETRKVAAEYGEPVRQDDRFVDGEAILARQAAGGLCLINALSEQQYRGEGPHYGRPGHITGSESLPWGSFLNEDLSFKSSDELKAHLDAVGAFDQNEIITYCGGGIAATVPIFSLALLGIEEGVALYDRSLSEWAKQGDWPMTQLASG
;
A
#
# COMPACT_ATOMS: atom_id res chain seq x y z
N MET A 1 -8.90 19.03 -15.23
CA MET A 1 -7.69 18.17 -15.14
C MET A 1 -6.46 19.01 -15.42
N ASN A 2 -5.46 18.96 -14.55
CA ASN A 2 -4.19 19.68 -14.70
C ASN A 2 -3.34 19.05 -15.84
N THR A 3 -2.59 19.84 -16.59
CA THR A 3 -1.74 19.38 -17.71
C THR A 3 -0.68 18.36 -17.28
N VAL A 4 -0.17 18.47 -16.05
CA VAL A 4 0.84 17.55 -15.49
C VAL A 4 0.30 16.11 -15.41
N TRP A 5 -0.93 15.92 -14.95
CA TRP A 5 -1.55 14.60 -14.88
C TRP A 5 -1.88 14.03 -16.26
N GLN A 6 -2.30 14.88 -17.18
CA GLN A 6 -2.58 14.45 -18.55
C GLN A 6 -1.33 13.89 -19.23
N GLU A 7 -0.18 14.54 -19.07
CA GLU A 7 1.10 14.05 -19.61
C GLU A 7 1.51 12.70 -19.02
N GLN A 8 1.29 12.48 -17.71
CA GLN A 8 1.59 11.19 -17.09
C GLN A 8 0.63 10.09 -17.56
N LEU A 9 -0.68 10.38 -17.67
CA LEU A 9 -1.67 9.44 -18.20
C LEU A 9 -1.34 9.02 -19.63
N ASP A 10 -0.96 9.96 -20.49
CA ASP A 10 -0.61 9.68 -21.89
C ASP A 10 0.66 8.82 -21.99
N LYS A 11 1.68 9.11 -21.18
CA LYS A 11 2.88 8.27 -21.07
C LYS A 11 2.55 6.87 -20.52
N GLY A 12 1.71 6.80 -19.49
CA GLY A 12 1.25 5.55 -18.92
C GLY A 12 0.52 4.67 -19.93
N ALA A 13 -0.41 5.24 -20.71
CA ALA A 13 -1.12 4.51 -21.74
C ALA A 13 -0.20 3.83 -22.77
N ALA A 14 0.96 4.43 -23.05
CA ALA A 14 1.94 3.89 -23.99
C ALA A 14 2.70 2.66 -23.46
N ILE A 15 2.84 2.49 -22.13
CA ILE A 15 3.62 1.39 -21.50
C ILE A 15 2.76 0.32 -20.84
N ASN A 16 1.41 0.44 -20.88
CA ASN A 16 0.47 -0.44 -20.18
C ASN A 16 0.86 -0.66 -18.70
N PRO A 17 0.66 0.33 -17.81
CA PRO A 17 1.08 0.24 -16.41
C PRO A 17 0.46 -0.93 -15.67
N ARG A 18 -0.76 -1.36 -16.03
CA ARG A 18 -1.39 -2.53 -15.42
C ARG A 18 -0.56 -3.80 -15.64
N ALA A 19 -0.12 -4.07 -16.85
CA ALA A 19 0.74 -5.23 -17.14
C ALA A 19 2.14 -5.09 -16.48
N TYR A 20 2.57 -3.85 -16.21
CA TYR A 20 3.82 -3.61 -15.50
C TYR A 20 3.70 -3.89 -14.00
N TYR A 21 2.58 -3.53 -13.35
CA TYR A 21 2.40 -3.62 -11.91
C TYR A 21 1.52 -4.78 -11.42
N LEU A 22 0.69 -5.37 -12.30
CA LEU A 22 -0.15 -6.53 -11.97
C LEU A 22 0.31 -7.77 -12.73
N ILE A 23 0.07 -8.93 -12.14
CA ILE A 23 0.25 -10.23 -12.76
C ILE A 23 -0.99 -11.11 -12.45
N SER A 24 -1.45 -11.88 -13.44
CA SER A 24 -2.54 -12.84 -13.23
C SER A 24 -2.01 -14.11 -12.52
N PRO A 25 -2.90 -14.89 -11.87
CA PRO A 25 -2.52 -16.19 -11.32
C PRO A 25 -1.87 -17.12 -12.34
N GLU A 26 -2.41 -17.20 -13.54
CA GLU A 26 -1.95 -18.08 -14.62
C GLU A 26 -0.55 -17.65 -15.12
N ASP A 27 -0.34 -16.34 -15.30
CA ASP A 27 0.96 -15.81 -15.72
C ASP A 27 2.03 -16.05 -14.66
N LEU A 28 1.70 -15.83 -13.38
CA LEU A 28 2.61 -16.13 -12.28
C LEU A 28 2.92 -17.63 -12.21
N ALA A 29 1.91 -18.49 -12.29
CA ALA A 29 2.10 -19.95 -12.24
C ALA A 29 3.04 -20.46 -13.34
N SER A 30 2.94 -19.88 -14.54
CA SER A 30 3.83 -20.25 -15.66
C SER A 30 5.30 -19.88 -15.45
N ARG A 31 5.60 -19.06 -14.43
CA ARG A 31 6.92 -18.45 -14.17
C ARG A 31 7.49 -18.75 -12.80
N LEU A 32 6.83 -19.54 -11.94
CA LEU A 32 7.29 -19.79 -10.56
C LEU A 32 8.74 -20.32 -10.47
N GLU A 33 9.17 -21.10 -11.48
CA GLU A 33 10.53 -21.67 -11.55
C GLU A 33 11.53 -20.73 -12.24
N ALA A 34 11.13 -19.48 -12.59
CA ALA A 34 12.02 -18.57 -13.31
C ALA A 34 13.09 -18.03 -12.36
N ASP A 35 14.35 -18.04 -12.84
CA ASP A 35 15.46 -17.44 -12.12
C ASP A 35 15.19 -15.94 -11.85
N GLY A 36 15.47 -15.49 -10.63
CA GLY A 36 15.29 -14.11 -10.22
C GLY A 36 13.83 -13.69 -9.94
N LEU A 37 12.85 -14.60 -10.01
CA LEU A 37 11.50 -14.35 -9.53
C LEU A 37 11.40 -14.69 -8.03
N LYS A 38 10.82 -13.79 -7.26
CA LYS A 38 10.55 -13.95 -5.83
C LYS A 38 9.07 -13.68 -5.55
N VAL A 39 8.43 -14.55 -4.80
CA VAL A 39 7.03 -14.41 -4.41
C VAL A 39 6.94 -14.15 -2.90
N LEU A 40 6.21 -13.11 -2.50
CA LEU A 40 6.06 -12.71 -1.11
C LEU A 40 4.61 -12.72 -0.67
N ASP A 41 4.35 -13.33 0.47
CA ASP A 41 3.10 -13.17 1.22
C ASP A 41 3.27 -12.06 2.25
N ALA A 42 2.49 -10.99 2.13
CA ALA A 42 2.50 -9.84 3.03
C ALA A 42 1.29 -9.83 3.97
N THR A 43 0.64 -10.96 4.16
CA THR A 43 -0.59 -11.07 4.95
C THR A 43 -0.42 -10.58 6.37
N THR A 44 -1.32 -9.72 6.78
CA THR A 44 -1.43 -9.21 8.15
C THR A 44 -2.91 -9.13 8.51
N HIS A 45 -3.25 -9.36 9.76
CA HIS A 45 -4.60 -9.18 10.29
C HIS A 45 -4.69 -7.87 11.05
N LEU A 46 -5.77 -7.14 10.85
CA LEU A 46 -6.10 -5.94 11.62
C LEU A 46 -7.50 -6.12 12.21
N ARG A 47 -7.61 -6.04 13.52
CA ARG A 47 -8.88 -6.26 14.25
C ARG A 47 -9.18 -5.06 15.14
N PRO A 48 -10.42 -4.57 15.15
CA PRO A 48 -10.85 -3.59 16.15
C PRO A 48 -10.70 -4.16 17.56
N THR A 49 -10.34 -3.31 18.51
CA THR A 49 -10.21 -3.64 19.93
C THR A 49 -11.36 -3.03 20.74
N GLU A 50 -11.63 -3.56 21.94
CA GLU A 50 -12.74 -3.08 22.80
C GLU A 50 -12.56 -1.64 23.26
N ASP A 51 -11.32 -1.15 23.32
CA ASP A 51 -10.99 0.24 23.64
C ASP A 51 -11.15 1.22 22.46
N GLY A 52 -11.70 0.73 21.32
CA GLY A 52 -11.96 1.53 20.12
C GLY A 52 -10.74 1.75 19.22
N GLY A 53 -9.64 1.04 19.47
CA GLY A 53 -8.45 1.04 18.63
C GLY A 53 -8.38 -0.16 17.68
N PHE A 54 -7.14 -0.53 17.31
CA PHE A 54 -6.87 -1.68 16.47
C PHE A 54 -5.71 -2.51 17.03
N ALA A 55 -5.82 -3.83 16.96
CA ALA A 55 -4.74 -4.79 17.12
C ALA A 55 -4.32 -5.32 15.74
N SER A 56 -3.03 -5.61 15.57
CA SER A 56 -2.51 -6.22 14.34
C SER A 56 -1.68 -7.45 14.68
N GLU A 57 -1.79 -8.48 13.84
CA GLU A 57 -1.07 -9.74 13.97
C GLU A 57 -0.50 -10.15 12.59
N PRO A 58 0.77 -10.62 12.52
CA PRO A 58 1.30 -11.19 11.28
C PRO A 58 0.47 -12.40 10.85
N GLY A 59 0.21 -12.54 9.55
CA GLY A 59 -0.50 -13.70 8.98
C GLY A 59 0.38 -14.94 8.80
N PHE A 60 1.39 -15.14 9.66
CA PHE A 60 2.36 -16.22 9.51
C PHE A 60 1.72 -17.61 9.69
N GLU A 61 0.75 -17.76 10.59
CA GLU A 61 0.03 -19.03 10.77
C GLU A 61 -0.83 -19.39 9.54
N ASP A 62 -1.43 -18.38 8.88
CA ASP A 62 -2.14 -18.60 7.61
C ASP A 62 -1.15 -19.04 6.53
N PHE A 63 0.01 -18.39 6.44
CA PHE A 63 1.09 -18.78 5.51
C PHE A 63 1.54 -20.22 5.75
N LEU A 64 1.74 -20.64 7.00
CA LEU A 64 2.10 -22.02 7.33
C LEU A 64 1.00 -23.02 6.94
N SER A 65 -0.25 -22.57 6.97
CA SER A 65 -1.40 -23.41 6.59
C SER A 65 -1.52 -23.55 5.07
N GLU A 66 -1.38 -22.45 4.32
CA GLU A 66 -1.48 -22.45 2.87
C GLU A 66 -0.79 -21.22 2.27
N HIS A 67 0.03 -21.42 1.23
CA HIS A 67 0.67 -20.35 0.48
C HIS A 67 0.95 -20.76 -0.97
N ILE A 68 1.30 -19.79 -1.83
CA ILE A 68 1.75 -20.05 -3.21
C ILE A 68 3.10 -20.76 -3.17
N PRO A 69 3.31 -21.84 -3.98
CA PRO A 69 4.54 -22.61 -3.96
C PRO A 69 5.79 -21.74 -4.08
N GLY A 70 6.74 -21.97 -3.15
CA GLY A 70 8.01 -21.23 -3.08
C GLY A 70 7.93 -19.81 -2.49
N ALA A 71 6.75 -19.31 -2.15
CA ALA A 71 6.59 -17.99 -1.54
C ALA A 71 7.33 -17.87 -0.19
N GLN A 72 7.75 -16.66 0.15
CA GLN A 72 8.31 -16.30 1.45
C GLN A 72 7.34 -15.39 2.21
N PHE A 73 7.24 -15.58 3.53
CA PHE A 73 6.45 -14.67 4.37
C PHE A 73 7.21 -13.38 4.66
N ALA A 74 6.61 -12.24 4.33
CA ALA A 74 7.15 -10.90 4.56
C ALA A 74 6.44 -10.24 5.74
N ASP A 75 7.09 -10.22 6.90
CA ASP A 75 6.54 -9.62 8.13
C ASP A 75 6.59 -8.09 8.07
N LEU A 76 5.47 -7.50 7.64
CA LEU A 76 5.29 -6.05 7.59
C LEU A 76 5.27 -5.38 8.97
N GLN A 77 4.90 -6.11 10.01
CA GLN A 77 4.75 -5.56 11.36
C GLN A 77 6.07 -5.55 12.13
N GLY A 78 6.91 -6.54 11.92
CA GLY A 78 8.19 -6.71 12.59
C GLY A 78 9.36 -6.25 11.72
N ALA A 79 9.90 -7.18 10.94
CA ALA A 79 11.16 -6.98 10.19
C ALA A 79 11.13 -5.80 9.21
N LEU A 80 9.97 -5.47 8.65
CA LEU A 80 9.76 -4.43 7.63
C LEU A 80 9.12 -3.15 8.17
N SER A 81 9.14 -2.95 9.50
CA SER A 81 8.74 -1.73 10.18
C SER A 81 9.83 -1.25 11.13
N ASP A 82 9.91 0.05 11.37
CA ASP A 82 10.84 0.63 12.33
C ASP A 82 10.45 0.23 13.77
N ALA A 83 11.25 -0.65 14.38
CA ALA A 83 11.01 -1.15 15.74
C ALA A 83 11.19 -0.08 16.84
N GLU A 84 11.91 1.01 16.55
CA GLU A 84 12.12 2.12 17.49
C GLU A 84 10.98 3.14 17.47
N SER A 85 10.10 3.05 16.47
CA SER A 85 8.96 3.96 16.34
C SER A 85 7.86 3.63 17.35
N SER A 86 7.27 4.67 17.95
CA SER A 86 6.05 4.53 18.76
C SER A 86 4.77 4.31 17.92
N PHE A 87 4.89 4.43 16.60
CA PHE A 87 3.81 4.18 15.64
C PHE A 87 4.03 2.85 14.93
N ARG A 88 2.95 2.11 14.70
CA ARG A 88 3.00 0.84 13.98
C ARG A 88 3.25 1.07 12.50
N PHE A 89 3.85 0.10 11.85
CA PHE A 89 4.07 0.07 10.39
C PHE A 89 4.89 1.25 9.85
N THR A 90 5.59 1.99 10.70
CA THR A 90 6.45 3.09 10.26
C THR A 90 7.55 2.58 9.34
N VAL A 91 7.88 3.35 8.33
CA VAL A 91 8.94 3.04 7.36
C VAL A 91 10.25 2.69 8.08
N PRO A 92 10.84 1.52 7.79
CA PRO A 92 12.15 1.14 8.36
C PRO A 92 13.28 1.99 7.79
N SER A 93 14.45 1.97 8.42
CA SER A 93 15.65 2.53 7.80
C SER A 93 16.05 1.74 6.54
N ALA A 94 16.77 2.38 5.62
CA ALA A 94 17.25 1.75 4.39
C ALA A 94 18.07 0.48 4.68
N GLY A 95 18.95 0.52 5.68
CA GLY A 95 19.73 -0.64 6.10
C GLY A 95 18.89 -1.76 6.72
N GLN A 96 17.81 -1.42 7.45
CA GLN A 96 16.89 -2.42 7.97
C GLN A 96 16.09 -3.07 6.82
N PHE A 97 15.57 -2.29 5.89
CA PHE A 97 14.89 -2.80 4.70
C PHE A 97 15.79 -3.78 3.93
N ALA A 98 17.02 -3.37 3.60
CA ALA A 98 17.96 -4.20 2.86
C ALA A 98 18.24 -5.55 3.57
N ARG A 99 18.48 -5.52 4.88
CA ARG A 99 18.70 -6.75 5.66
C ARG A 99 17.45 -7.64 5.67
N SER A 100 16.27 -7.05 5.84
CA SER A 100 15.02 -7.81 5.95
C SER A 100 14.65 -8.49 4.62
N VAL A 101 14.73 -7.77 3.49
CA VAL A 101 14.44 -8.37 2.17
C VAL A 101 15.55 -9.32 1.71
N GLY A 102 16.82 -9.02 2.06
CA GLY A 102 17.94 -9.94 1.82
C GLY A 102 17.78 -11.26 2.60
N ALA A 103 17.27 -11.22 3.82
CA ALA A 103 16.97 -12.43 4.60
C ALA A 103 15.86 -13.29 3.96
N LEU A 104 14.99 -12.70 3.12
CA LEU A 104 14.01 -13.40 2.28
C LEU A 104 14.59 -13.91 0.95
N GLY A 105 15.90 -13.75 0.73
CA GLY A 105 16.58 -14.20 -0.48
C GLY A 105 16.41 -13.26 -1.68
N ILE A 106 16.10 -11.98 -1.46
CA ILE A 106 15.87 -11.00 -2.52
C ILE A 106 17.12 -10.16 -2.74
N THR A 107 17.49 -9.99 -4.01
CA THR A 107 18.51 -9.04 -4.48
C THR A 107 17.85 -7.83 -5.16
N ALA A 108 18.59 -6.75 -5.37
CA ALA A 108 18.08 -5.56 -6.06
C ALA A 108 17.72 -5.81 -7.54
N GLY A 109 18.19 -6.91 -8.13
CA GLY A 109 17.93 -7.29 -9.52
C GLY A 109 16.77 -8.27 -9.72
N ASP A 110 16.19 -8.78 -8.64
CA ASP A 110 15.09 -9.75 -8.75
C ASP A 110 13.75 -9.07 -9.16
N GLU A 111 12.88 -9.83 -9.79
CA GLU A 111 11.45 -9.48 -9.91
C GLU A 111 10.72 -9.99 -8.68
N VAL A 112 9.98 -9.10 -8.03
CA VAL A 112 9.21 -9.43 -6.82
C VAL A 112 7.73 -9.41 -7.14
N VAL A 113 7.02 -10.49 -6.82
CA VAL A 113 5.55 -10.54 -6.87
C VAL A 113 5.03 -10.66 -5.46
N ILE A 114 4.10 -9.79 -5.10
CA ILE A 114 3.56 -9.70 -3.74
C ILE A 114 2.07 -10.02 -3.74
N TYR A 115 1.63 -10.80 -2.78
CA TYR A 115 0.22 -11.05 -2.55
C TYR A 115 -0.14 -10.95 -1.06
N SER A 116 -1.43 -11.02 -0.77
CA SER A 116 -1.99 -11.21 0.56
C SER A 116 -3.14 -12.21 0.49
N SER A 117 -3.33 -13.00 1.53
CA SER A 117 -4.47 -13.90 1.68
C SER A 117 -5.75 -13.19 2.16
N THR A 118 -5.62 -11.96 2.65
CA THR A 118 -6.72 -11.15 3.18
C THR A 118 -7.02 -9.95 2.27
N HIS A 119 -6.51 -8.77 2.61
CA HIS A 119 -6.79 -7.52 1.87
C HIS A 119 -5.59 -7.07 1.05
N PRO A 120 -5.78 -6.62 -0.20
CA PRO A 120 -4.70 -6.13 -1.07
C PRO A 120 -3.88 -4.98 -0.48
N MET A 121 -4.42 -4.25 0.51
CA MET A 121 -3.69 -3.14 1.15
C MET A 121 -2.35 -3.56 1.77
N TRP A 122 -2.20 -4.80 2.20
CA TRP A 122 -0.94 -5.32 2.72
C TRP A 122 0.09 -5.52 1.61
N ALA A 123 -0.36 -6.06 0.48
CA ALA A 123 0.49 -6.20 -0.70
C ALA A 123 0.87 -4.84 -1.30
N THR A 124 -0.06 -3.87 -1.37
CA THR A 124 0.24 -2.51 -1.84
C THR A 124 1.20 -1.79 -0.89
N ARG A 125 1.10 -2.01 0.44
CA ARG A 125 2.06 -1.47 1.40
C ARG A 125 3.46 -2.01 1.15
N MET A 126 3.60 -3.31 0.96
CA MET A 126 4.89 -3.92 0.67
C MET A 126 5.45 -3.45 -0.67
N TRP A 127 4.61 -3.37 -1.73
CA TRP A 127 4.98 -2.78 -3.01
C TRP A 127 5.50 -1.34 -2.85
N TRP A 128 4.78 -0.52 -2.08
CA TRP A 128 5.18 0.85 -1.83
C TRP A 128 6.53 0.95 -1.11
N LEU A 129 6.81 0.08 -0.13
CA LEU A 129 8.12 0.02 0.52
C LEU A 129 9.24 -0.30 -0.48
N PHE A 130 9.05 -1.29 -1.37
CA PHE A 130 10.02 -1.57 -2.42
C PHE A 130 10.25 -0.36 -3.32
N ARG A 131 9.18 0.31 -3.75
CA ARG A 131 9.28 1.52 -4.58
C ARG A 131 9.96 2.67 -3.86
N LEU A 132 9.66 2.86 -2.57
CA LEU A 132 10.32 3.87 -1.73
C LEU A 132 11.83 3.65 -1.65
N PHE A 133 12.27 2.41 -1.59
CA PHE A 133 13.68 2.05 -1.54
C PHE A 133 14.32 1.76 -2.91
N GLY A 134 13.67 2.22 -3.98
CA GLY A 134 14.23 2.26 -5.33
C GLY A 134 14.15 0.96 -6.13
N HIS A 135 13.51 -0.10 -5.59
CA HIS A 135 13.29 -1.35 -6.32
C HIS A 135 12.24 -1.16 -7.42
N GLN A 136 12.61 -1.43 -8.66
CA GLN A 136 11.76 -1.11 -9.81
C GLN A 136 10.82 -2.28 -10.20
N THR A 137 11.32 -3.50 -10.16
CA THR A 137 10.64 -4.68 -10.71
C THR A 137 9.79 -5.36 -9.64
N VAL A 138 8.68 -4.73 -9.27
CA VAL A 138 7.76 -5.23 -8.24
C VAL A 138 6.32 -5.18 -8.72
N LYS A 139 5.61 -6.30 -8.58
CA LYS A 139 4.22 -6.49 -9.01
C LYS A 139 3.34 -6.98 -7.88
N LEU A 140 2.04 -6.85 -8.04
CA LEU A 140 1.04 -7.53 -7.21
C LEU A 140 0.37 -8.65 -8.00
N LEU A 141 0.09 -9.76 -7.31
CA LEU A 141 -0.83 -10.77 -7.80
C LEU A 141 -2.27 -10.23 -7.69
N ASP A 142 -2.91 -9.99 -8.83
CA ASP A 142 -4.26 -9.42 -8.87
C ASP A 142 -5.27 -10.40 -8.27
N GLY A 143 -6.06 -9.96 -7.28
CA GLY A 143 -6.97 -10.79 -6.50
C GLY A 143 -6.31 -11.68 -5.43
N GLY A 144 -4.97 -11.62 -5.26
CA GLY A 144 -4.23 -12.28 -4.19
C GLY A 144 -4.37 -13.80 -4.16
N LEU A 145 -4.21 -14.40 -2.95
CA LEU A 145 -4.29 -15.86 -2.78
C LEU A 145 -5.67 -16.41 -3.18
N SER A 146 -6.75 -15.63 -3.01
CA SER A 146 -8.10 -16.04 -3.39
C SER A 146 -8.23 -16.28 -4.89
N ALA A 147 -7.70 -15.39 -5.73
CA ALA A 147 -7.69 -15.55 -7.18
C ALA A 147 -6.81 -16.74 -7.60
N TRP A 148 -5.64 -16.93 -6.98
CA TRP A 148 -4.78 -18.08 -7.19
C TRP A 148 -5.51 -19.42 -6.96
N LYS A 149 -6.23 -19.52 -5.84
CA LYS A 149 -7.03 -20.70 -5.50
C LYS A 149 -8.21 -20.88 -6.46
N ALA A 150 -8.88 -19.80 -6.85
CA ALA A 150 -10.00 -19.85 -7.81
C ALA A 150 -9.55 -20.33 -9.19
N ALA A 151 -8.31 -20.07 -9.59
CA ALA A 151 -7.70 -20.61 -10.81
C ALA A 151 -7.31 -22.10 -10.69
N GLY A 152 -7.54 -22.75 -9.54
CA GLY A 152 -7.22 -24.16 -9.32
C GLY A 152 -5.74 -24.49 -9.27
N LEU A 153 -4.90 -23.51 -8.95
CA LEU A 153 -3.45 -23.63 -8.93
C LEU A 153 -2.94 -24.28 -7.63
N ALA A 154 -1.74 -24.86 -7.69
CA ALA A 154 -1.15 -25.59 -6.56
C ALA A 154 -0.92 -24.70 -5.33
N ILE A 155 -1.07 -25.27 -4.14
CA ILE A 155 -0.81 -24.65 -2.85
C ILE A 155 0.24 -25.49 -2.11
N GLU A 156 1.13 -24.82 -1.38
CA GLU A 156 2.05 -25.42 -0.41
C GLU A 156 1.62 -25.08 1.02
N ALA A 157 2.14 -25.85 1.98
CA ALA A 157 1.97 -25.63 3.42
C ALA A 157 3.31 -25.86 4.14
N GLY A 158 3.47 -25.25 5.33
CA GLY A 158 4.69 -25.33 6.12
C GLY A 158 5.67 -24.20 5.83
N GLU A 159 6.90 -24.33 6.31
CA GLU A 159 7.93 -23.32 6.08
C GLU A 159 8.63 -23.51 4.73
N THR A 160 8.76 -22.43 3.98
CA THR A 160 9.55 -22.43 2.75
C THR A 160 11.03 -22.23 3.07
N ARG A 161 11.90 -22.99 2.39
CA ARG A 161 13.35 -22.88 2.57
C ARG A 161 13.84 -21.49 2.16
N LYS A 162 14.48 -20.79 3.10
CA LYS A 162 15.11 -19.48 2.87
C LYS A 162 16.60 -19.64 2.56
N VAL A 163 17.05 -18.97 1.51
CA VAL A 163 18.47 -18.81 1.22
C VAL A 163 18.72 -17.31 1.16
N ALA A 164 19.30 -16.76 2.23
CA ALA A 164 19.57 -15.33 2.32
C ALA A 164 20.45 -14.84 1.17
N ALA A 165 20.20 -13.63 0.71
CA ALA A 165 20.96 -12.93 -0.32
C ALA A 165 21.40 -11.55 0.18
N GLU A 166 22.34 -10.94 -0.49
CA GLU A 166 22.72 -9.55 -0.26
C GLU A 166 21.88 -8.64 -1.16
N TYR A 167 21.02 -7.80 -0.57
CA TYR A 167 20.20 -6.86 -1.34
C TYR A 167 21.01 -5.69 -1.88
N GLY A 168 22.07 -5.30 -1.20
CA GLY A 168 22.86 -4.12 -1.49
C GLY A 168 22.35 -2.88 -0.75
N GLU A 169 22.76 -1.70 -1.20
CA GLU A 169 22.43 -0.42 -0.57
C GLU A 169 21.22 0.23 -1.28
N PRO A 170 20.04 0.28 -0.65
CA PRO A 170 18.86 0.86 -1.28
C PRO A 170 18.93 2.39 -1.32
N VAL A 171 18.38 2.98 -2.37
CA VAL A 171 18.29 4.44 -2.54
C VAL A 171 16.87 4.88 -2.25
N ARG A 172 16.68 5.56 -1.10
CA ARG A 172 15.37 6.03 -0.69
C ARG A 172 14.90 7.19 -1.59
N GLN A 173 13.64 7.10 -2.02
CA GLN A 173 12.94 8.12 -2.81
C GLN A 173 12.12 9.01 -1.87
N ASP A 174 12.71 10.11 -1.40
CA ASP A 174 12.10 10.96 -0.36
C ASP A 174 10.88 11.75 -0.82
N ASP A 175 10.69 11.91 -2.13
CA ASP A 175 9.51 12.52 -2.74
C ASP A 175 8.22 11.69 -2.61
N ARG A 176 8.35 10.40 -2.31
CA ARG A 176 7.21 9.47 -2.10
C ARG A 176 6.64 9.49 -0.68
N PHE A 177 7.20 10.29 0.20
CA PHE A 177 6.89 10.27 1.63
C PHE A 177 6.76 11.69 2.16
N VAL A 178 5.78 11.92 3.05
CA VAL A 178 5.60 13.20 3.75
C VAL A 178 5.30 12.97 5.23
N ASP A 179 5.63 13.96 6.05
CA ASP A 179 5.22 14.06 7.45
C ASP A 179 4.03 15.02 7.62
N GLY A 180 3.49 15.08 8.84
CA GLY A 180 2.33 15.90 9.12
C GLY A 180 2.58 17.41 9.03
N GLU A 181 3.78 17.89 9.36
CA GLU A 181 4.15 19.32 9.25
C GLU A 181 4.20 19.74 7.77
N ALA A 182 4.71 18.88 6.89
CA ALA A 182 4.70 19.12 5.45
C ALA A 182 3.26 19.21 4.90
N ILE A 183 2.32 18.42 5.41
CA ILE A 183 0.90 18.51 5.02
C ILE A 183 0.32 19.87 5.42
N LEU A 184 0.54 20.32 6.66
CA LEU A 184 0.08 21.64 7.12
C LEU A 184 0.60 22.77 6.22
N ALA A 185 1.89 22.74 5.89
CA ALA A 185 2.50 23.72 5.01
C ALA A 185 1.89 23.70 3.60
N ARG A 186 1.67 22.52 3.03
CA ARG A 186 1.11 22.33 1.68
C ARG A 186 -0.36 22.70 1.59
N GLN A 187 -1.15 22.39 2.62
CA GLN A 187 -2.55 22.85 2.70
C GLN A 187 -2.63 24.37 2.72
N ALA A 188 -1.74 25.05 3.45
CA ALA A 188 -1.69 26.51 3.51
C ALA A 188 -1.26 27.13 2.15
N ALA A 189 -0.42 26.45 1.38
CA ALA A 189 0.02 26.89 0.04
C ALA A 189 -1.05 26.65 -1.04
N GLY A 190 -1.95 25.71 -0.85
CA GLY A 190 -2.95 25.28 -1.84
C GLY A 190 -2.38 24.34 -2.90
N GLY A 191 -3.28 23.78 -3.74
CA GLY A 191 -2.89 22.89 -4.83
C GLY A 191 -2.68 21.42 -4.42
N LEU A 192 -3.12 21.03 -3.21
CA LEU A 192 -3.05 19.68 -2.66
C LEU A 192 -4.42 19.00 -2.69
N CYS A 193 -4.48 17.79 -3.25
CA CYS A 193 -5.53 16.83 -2.97
C CYS A 193 -5.07 15.89 -1.84
N LEU A 194 -5.73 15.97 -0.69
CA LEU A 194 -5.44 15.09 0.44
C LEU A 194 -6.53 14.03 0.56
N ILE A 195 -6.19 12.75 0.32
CA ILE A 195 -7.14 11.64 0.25
C ILE A 195 -7.09 10.81 1.54
N ASN A 196 -8.23 10.68 2.21
CA ASN A 196 -8.45 9.72 3.28
C ASN A 196 -8.90 8.38 2.71
N ALA A 197 -8.11 7.33 2.92
CA ALA A 197 -8.40 5.99 2.40
C ALA A 197 -9.16 5.07 3.40
N LEU A 198 -9.59 5.56 4.55
CA LEU A 198 -10.40 4.81 5.51
C LEU A 198 -11.86 4.67 5.02
N SER A 199 -12.64 3.86 5.72
CA SER A 199 -14.08 3.77 5.44
C SER A 199 -14.78 5.11 5.64
N GLU A 200 -15.92 5.30 4.95
CA GLU A 200 -16.74 6.50 5.09
C GLU A 200 -17.19 6.71 6.53
N GLN A 201 -17.50 5.63 7.24
CA GLN A 201 -17.86 5.66 8.65
C GLN A 201 -16.73 6.25 9.50
N GLN A 202 -15.49 5.78 9.32
CA GLN A 202 -14.33 6.32 10.04
C GLN A 202 -14.01 7.76 9.64
N TYR A 203 -14.16 8.13 8.37
CA TYR A 203 -14.01 9.50 7.89
C TYR A 203 -14.98 10.46 8.57
N ARG A 204 -16.21 10.04 8.77
CA ARG A 204 -17.25 10.82 9.51
C ARG A 204 -16.95 10.95 11.00
N GLY A 205 -16.06 10.11 11.54
CA GLY A 205 -15.74 10.06 12.97
C GLY A 205 -16.56 9.05 13.75
N GLU A 206 -17.06 8.03 13.08
CA GLU A 206 -17.85 6.95 13.64
C GLU A 206 -17.02 5.66 13.74
N GLY A 207 -17.29 4.83 14.76
CA GLY A 207 -16.60 3.56 14.96
C GLY A 207 -15.15 3.70 15.46
N PRO A 208 -14.29 2.68 15.21
CA PRO A 208 -12.91 2.67 15.67
C PRO A 208 -12.09 3.81 15.07
N HIS A 209 -11.26 4.47 15.91
CA HIS A 209 -10.46 5.64 15.52
C HIS A 209 -9.01 5.57 16.08
N TYR A 210 -8.16 6.51 15.70
CA TYR A 210 -6.72 6.54 16.02
C TYR A 210 -6.34 7.60 17.07
N GLY A 211 -7.31 8.11 17.81
CA GLY A 211 -7.21 9.21 18.77
C GLY A 211 -8.45 10.06 18.68
N ARG A 212 -8.35 11.31 18.21
CA ARG A 212 -9.53 12.13 17.91
C ARG A 212 -10.31 11.54 16.73
N PRO A 213 -11.66 11.39 16.80
CA PRO A 213 -12.47 10.88 15.70
C PRO A 213 -12.54 11.86 14.53
N GLY A 214 -12.79 11.35 13.32
CA GLY A 214 -12.93 12.13 12.09
C GLY A 214 -11.70 12.08 11.20
N HIS A 215 -11.52 13.13 10.40
CA HIS A 215 -10.53 13.21 9.34
C HIS A 215 -9.71 14.50 9.41
N ILE A 216 -8.58 14.54 8.72
CA ILE A 216 -7.78 15.77 8.54
C ILE A 216 -8.64 16.79 7.80
N THR A 217 -8.80 17.99 8.36
CA THR A 217 -9.62 19.05 7.75
C THR A 217 -9.15 19.35 6.32
N GLY A 218 -10.10 19.42 5.39
CA GLY A 218 -9.81 19.66 3.96
C GLY A 218 -9.36 18.43 3.17
N SER A 219 -9.46 17.22 3.76
CA SER A 219 -9.26 15.98 3.00
C SER A 219 -10.57 15.48 2.37
N GLU A 220 -10.43 14.72 1.29
CA GLU A 220 -11.51 14.04 0.58
C GLU A 220 -11.61 12.58 1.01
N SER A 221 -12.84 12.05 1.09
CA SER A 221 -13.09 10.64 1.40
C SER A 221 -13.03 9.79 0.13
N LEU A 222 -12.08 8.85 0.08
CA LEU A 222 -12.02 7.85 -0.98
C LEU A 222 -11.55 6.52 -0.38
N PRO A 223 -12.47 5.71 0.16
CA PRO A 223 -12.15 4.47 0.82
C PRO A 223 -11.35 3.51 -0.07
N TRP A 224 -10.33 2.86 0.49
CA TRP A 224 -9.47 1.94 -0.25
C TRP A 224 -10.25 0.84 -1.00
N GLY A 225 -11.37 0.36 -0.45
CA GLY A 225 -12.22 -0.64 -1.08
C GLY A 225 -12.90 -0.16 -2.38
N SER A 226 -13.00 1.17 -2.60
CA SER A 226 -13.56 1.74 -3.84
C SER A 226 -12.74 1.40 -5.09
N PHE A 227 -11.48 1.03 -4.94
CA PHE A 227 -10.57 0.68 -6.02
C PHE A 227 -10.62 -0.79 -6.44
N LEU A 228 -11.40 -1.62 -5.72
CA LEU A 228 -11.42 -3.07 -5.88
C LEU A 228 -12.79 -3.57 -6.33
N ASN A 229 -12.76 -4.70 -7.04
CA ASN A 229 -13.92 -5.53 -7.31
C ASN A 229 -14.26 -6.43 -6.10
N GLU A 230 -15.36 -7.14 -6.15
CA GLU A 230 -15.79 -8.05 -5.07
C GLU A 230 -14.80 -9.20 -4.82
N ASP A 231 -14.09 -9.63 -5.85
CA ASP A 231 -13.04 -10.66 -5.80
C ASP A 231 -11.66 -10.11 -5.37
N LEU A 232 -11.60 -8.87 -4.92
CA LEU A 232 -10.41 -8.14 -4.50
C LEU A 232 -9.40 -7.85 -5.63
N SER A 233 -9.73 -8.09 -6.90
CA SER A 233 -8.96 -7.59 -8.03
C SER A 233 -9.10 -6.08 -8.19
N PHE A 234 -8.14 -5.42 -8.81
CA PHE A 234 -8.22 -3.98 -9.07
C PHE A 234 -9.20 -3.69 -10.21
N LYS A 235 -10.05 -2.68 -10.01
CA LYS A 235 -10.97 -2.16 -11.04
C LYS A 235 -10.24 -1.77 -12.31
N SER A 236 -10.98 -1.63 -13.41
CA SER A 236 -10.45 -1.15 -14.69
C SER A 236 -9.84 0.26 -14.57
N SER A 237 -8.93 0.62 -15.48
CA SER A 237 -8.30 1.95 -15.49
C SER A 237 -9.33 3.08 -15.58
N ASP A 238 -10.41 2.90 -16.33
CA ASP A 238 -11.48 3.91 -16.46
C ASP A 238 -12.22 4.09 -15.13
N GLU A 239 -12.54 3.02 -14.42
CA GLU A 239 -13.19 3.08 -13.10
C GLU A 239 -12.26 3.68 -12.04
N LEU A 240 -10.97 3.29 -12.02
CA LEU A 240 -9.98 3.87 -11.11
C LEU A 240 -9.87 5.38 -11.33
N LYS A 241 -9.77 5.79 -12.59
CA LYS A 241 -9.72 7.19 -12.97
C LYS A 241 -10.98 7.95 -12.54
N ALA A 242 -12.17 7.37 -12.76
CA ALA A 242 -13.43 7.99 -12.38
C ALA A 242 -13.55 8.22 -10.86
N HIS A 243 -13.09 7.28 -10.03
CA HIS A 243 -13.07 7.45 -8.58
C HIS A 243 -12.14 8.60 -8.13
N LEU A 244 -10.97 8.72 -8.75
CA LEU A 244 -10.01 9.79 -8.46
C LEU A 244 -10.50 11.16 -8.96
N ASP A 245 -11.11 11.21 -10.16
CA ASP A 245 -11.73 12.42 -10.69
C ASP A 245 -12.87 12.93 -9.77
N ALA A 246 -13.66 12.02 -9.21
CA ALA A 246 -14.80 12.36 -8.36
C ALA A 246 -14.41 13.12 -7.08
N VAL A 247 -13.17 12.94 -6.59
CA VAL A 247 -12.62 13.68 -5.44
C VAL A 247 -11.70 14.83 -5.86
N GLY A 248 -11.69 15.20 -7.13
CA GLY A 248 -10.91 16.32 -7.65
C GLY A 248 -9.38 16.08 -7.61
N ALA A 249 -8.94 14.83 -7.57
CA ALA A 249 -7.52 14.50 -7.47
C ALA A 249 -6.70 15.12 -8.60
N PHE A 250 -7.23 15.12 -9.83
CA PHE A 250 -6.55 15.64 -11.01
C PHE A 250 -6.73 17.15 -11.25
N ASP A 251 -7.44 17.84 -10.37
CA ASP A 251 -7.58 19.30 -10.42
C ASP A 251 -6.50 20.02 -9.60
N GLN A 252 -5.78 19.26 -8.76
CA GLN A 252 -4.69 19.76 -7.92
C GLN A 252 -3.32 19.46 -8.54
N ASN A 253 -2.25 19.98 -7.92
CA ASN A 253 -0.88 19.78 -8.42
C ASN A 253 -0.18 18.59 -7.74
N GLU A 254 -0.67 18.15 -6.60
CA GLU A 254 -0.10 17.11 -5.77
C GLU A 254 -1.22 16.28 -5.14
N ILE A 255 -0.97 14.98 -4.99
CA ILE A 255 -1.86 14.05 -4.31
C ILE A 255 -1.12 13.45 -3.12
N ILE A 256 -1.65 13.63 -1.91
CA ILE A 256 -1.17 12.95 -0.71
C ILE A 256 -2.28 12.04 -0.21
N THR A 257 -1.92 10.80 0.13
CA THR A 257 -2.87 9.85 0.70
C THR A 257 -2.53 9.55 2.14
N TYR A 258 -3.54 9.31 2.96
CA TYR A 258 -3.39 8.89 4.35
C TYR A 258 -4.53 7.97 4.78
N CYS A 259 -4.33 7.27 5.92
CA CYS A 259 -5.35 6.44 6.54
C CYS A 259 -5.23 6.46 8.07
N GLY A 260 -5.21 5.31 8.72
CA GLY A 260 -4.92 5.18 10.15
C GLY A 260 -3.43 5.15 10.46
N GLY A 261 -2.65 4.33 9.76
CA GLY A 261 -1.21 4.11 9.97
C GLY A 261 -0.47 3.72 8.69
N GLY A 262 -0.78 4.37 7.55
CA GLY A 262 -0.02 4.27 6.31
C GLY A 262 -0.21 2.98 5.49
N ILE A 263 -1.16 2.10 5.84
CA ILE A 263 -1.38 0.84 5.12
C ILE A 263 -2.41 1.04 4.00
N ALA A 264 -3.68 1.23 4.35
CA ALA A 264 -4.78 1.36 3.39
C ALA A 264 -4.56 2.52 2.38
N ALA A 265 -3.84 3.55 2.79
CA ALA A 265 -3.47 4.69 1.96
C ALA A 265 -2.55 4.34 0.77
N THR A 266 -1.90 3.18 0.78
CA THR A 266 -1.10 2.72 -0.36
C THR A 266 -1.93 2.15 -1.51
N VAL A 267 -3.20 1.80 -1.27
CA VAL A 267 -4.11 1.32 -2.34
C VAL A 267 -4.40 2.42 -3.37
N PRO A 268 -4.83 3.65 -3.00
CA PRO A 268 -4.96 4.72 -4.00
C PRO A 268 -3.63 5.09 -4.67
N ILE A 269 -2.47 5.01 -3.99
CA ILE A 269 -1.16 5.22 -4.63
C ILE A 269 -0.88 4.16 -5.69
N PHE A 270 -1.12 2.89 -5.37
CA PHE A 270 -0.98 1.81 -6.34
C PHE A 270 -1.95 1.97 -7.51
N SER A 271 -3.18 2.39 -7.24
CA SER A 271 -4.19 2.67 -8.28
C SER A 271 -3.77 3.81 -9.22
N LEU A 272 -3.12 4.85 -8.69
CA LEU A 272 -2.50 5.91 -9.50
C LEU A 272 -1.37 5.36 -10.37
N ALA A 273 -0.51 4.48 -9.82
CA ALA A 273 0.54 3.81 -10.59
C ALA A 273 -0.04 2.93 -11.71
N LEU A 274 -1.19 2.26 -11.50
CA LEU A 274 -1.91 1.52 -12.55
C LEU A 274 -2.41 2.42 -13.70
N LEU A 275 -2.53 3.72 -13.46
CA LEU A 275 -2.82 4.74 -14.47
C LEU A 275 -1.56 5.37 -15.07
N GLY A 276 -0.37 4.98 -14.61
CA GLY A 276 0.91 5.56 -15.01
C GLY A 276 1.28 6.86 -14.29
N ILE A 277 0.60 7.16 -13.18
CA ILE A 277 0.83 8.37 -12.38
C ILE A 277 1.64 7.98 -11.14
N GLU A 278 2.89 8.43 -11.07
CA GLU A 278 3.79 8.19 -9.94
C GLU A 278 4.44 9.47 -9.40
N GLU A 279 4.62 10.49 -10.24
CA GLU A 279 5.19 11.78 -9.83
C GLU A 279 4.12 12.66 -9.20
N GLY A 280 4.46 13.43 -8.17
CA GLY A 280 3.51 14.28 -7.45
C GLY A 280 2.56 13.52 -6.52
N VAL A 281 2.88 12.26 -6.21
CA VAL A 281 2.08 11.38 -5.33
C VAL A 281 2.91 10.96 -4.14
N ALA A 282 2.41 11.19 -2.93
CA ALA A 282 3.11 10.85 -1.70
C ALA A 282 2.19 10.19 -0.65
N LEU A 283 2.82 9.43 0.25
CA LEU A 283 2.17 8.85 1.42
C LEU A 283 2.47 9.66 2.67
N TYR A 284 1.43 9.99 3.43
CA TYR A 284 1.59 10.34 4.84
C TYR A 284 1.60 9.07 5.68
N ASP A 285 2.80 8.55 5.95
CA ASP A 285 3.02 7.23 6.55
C ASP A 285 2.37 7.09 7.94
N ARG A 286 2.63 8.02 8.85
CA ARG A 286 2.10 7.96 10.22
C ARG A 286 0.61 8.26 10.32
N SER A 287 0.05 8.93 9.32
CA SER A 287 -1.39 9.10 9.14
C SER A 287 -2.11 9.61 10.41
N LEU A 288 -3.34 9.15 10.67
CA LEU A 288 -4.11 9.53 11.87
C LEU A 288 -3.49 9.02 13.18
N SER A 289 -2.63 7.99 13.15
CA SER A 289 -1.91 7.54 14.36
C SER A 289 -1.02 8.64 14.94
N GLU A 290 -0.50 9.53 14.11
CA GLU A 290 0.21 10.75 14.51
C GLU A 290 -0.73 11.94 14.60
N TRP A 291 -1.44 12.28 13.52
CA TRP A 291 -2.24 13.49 13.39
C TRP A 291 -3.28 13.65 14.50
N ALA A 292 -4.01 12.59 14.78
CA ALA A 292 -5.09 12.64 15.78
C ALA A 292 -4.60 12.81 17.23
N LYS A 293 -3.30 12.66 17.48
CA LYS A 293 -2.66 12.90 18.79
C LYS A 293 -2.17 14.33 18.97
N GLN A 294 -2.00 15.07 17.87
CA GLN A 294 -1.60 16.49 17.90
C GLN A 294 -2.83 17.35 18.18
N GLY A 295 -2.90 17.95 19.38
CA GLY A 295 -4.11 18.64 19.84
C GLY A 295 -4.50 19.86 19.03
N ASP A 296 -3.55 20.52 18.38
CA ASP A 296 -3.70 21.76 17.60
C ASP A 296 -3.78 21.52 16.08
N TRP A 297 -3.54 20.29 15.59
CA TRP A 297 -3.65 20.00 14.17
C TRP A 297 -5.13 19.88 13.74
N PRO A 298 -5.53 20.52 12.63
CA PRO A 298 -6.94 20.61 12.24
C PRO A 298 -7.57 19.26 11.93
N MET A 299 -8.67 18.94 12.62
CA MET A 299 -9.50 17.77 12.33
C MET A 299 -10.98 18.19 12.22
N THR A 300 -11.70 17.50 11.36
CA THR A 300 -13.14 17.64 11.17
C THR A 300 -13.83 16.32 11.52
N GLN A 301 -14.90 16.41 12.31
CA GLN A 301 -15.86 15.34 12.55
C GLN A 301 -17.20 15.77 11.95
N LEU A 302 -17.79 14.93 11.12
CA LEU A 302 -19.10 15.21 10.57
C LEU A 302 -20.17 14.84 11.61
N ALA A 303 -21.22 15.67 11.72
CA ALA A 303 -22.33 15.36 12.60
C ALA A 303 -22.99 14.04 12.16
N SER A 304 -23.30 13.17 13.14
CA SER A 304 -24.16 12.01 12.88
C SER A 304 -25.51 12.52 12.40
N GLY A 305 -25.90 12.16 11.18
CA GLY A 305 -27.17 12.54 10.57
C GLY A 305 -28.35 11.84 11.20
#